data_e6ae8e4d37d67470ff0d357a88762b55
#
_entry.id   e6ae8e4d37d67470ff0d357a88762b55
#
_cell.length_a   1.000
_cell.length_b   1.000
_cell.length_c   1.000
_cell.angle_alpha   90.00
_cell.angle_beta   90.00
_cell.angle_gamma   90.00
#
_symmetry.space_group_name_H-M   'P 1'
#
loop_
_entity.id
_entity.type
_entity.pdbx_description
1 polymer ?
#
loop_
_entity_poly.entity_id
_entity_poly.type
_entity_poly.pdbx_seq_one_letter_code
_entity_poly.pdbx_strand_id
1 'polypeptide(L)'
;MTENNTLPPSASPQPQTTPPTPGRAPAPVAHPPPARPFGPRTGRVTTGQAKAFAELGSTFVLPFQTAPLDMVAAFGRSAPVILEIGFGMGEATAHIAQVRPDDNFLCCEVHEPGVGALLKRIGEHKLDNIRILQHDAVEVLAHMLPEGSLQGIHVFFPDPWHKKKHNKRRLIQAPFLAKLVSRLAPGGYIHCAT
;
A
#
# COMPACT_ATOMS: atom_id res chain seq x y z
N MET A 1 -62.74 25.69 79.06
CA MET A 1 -62.36 25.88 77.61
C MET A 1 -60.93 25.47 77.48
N THR A 2 -60.69 24.30 77.08
CA THR A 2 -59.34 23.64 76.95
C THR A 2 -59.19 23.27 75.52
N GLU A 3 -58.27 24.00 74.84
CA GLU A 3 -57.87 23.66 73.45
C GLU A 3 -56.85 22.55 73.49
N ASN A 4 -57.19 21.49 72.80
CA ASN A 4 -56.32 20.31 72.58
C ASN A 4 -55.44 20.57 71.38
N ASN A 5 -54.17 20.82 71.60
CA ASN A 5 -53.17 20.93 70.51
C ASN A 5 -52.53 19.58 70.24
N THR A 6 -52.99 18.90 69.13
CA THR A 6 -52.48 17.64 68.72
C THR A 6 -51.48 17.87 67.58
N LEU A 7 -50.19 17.62 67.83
CA LEU A 7 -49.11 17.64 66.82
C LEU A 7 -49.27 16.43 65.86
N PRO A 8 -49.03 16.62 64.55
CA PRO A 8 -49.01 15.53 63.60
C PRO A 8 -47.74 14.67 63.69
N PRO A 9 -47.79 13.38 63.38
CA PRO A 9 -46.65 12.47 63.50
C PRO A 9 -45.55 12.80 62.46
N SER A 10 -44.32 12.73 62.93
CA SER A 10 -43.06 12.82 62.15
C SER A 10 -43.02 11.81 61.02
N ALA A 11 -42.85 12.29 59.79
CA ALA A 11 -42.63 11.46 58.62
C ALA A 11 -41.21 10.89 58.60
N SER A 12 -41.09 9.58 58.49
CA SER A 12 -39.80 8.88 58.34
C SER A 12 -39.14 9.24 56.99
N PRO A 13 -37.82 9.40 56.95
CA PRO A 13 -37.10 9.71 55.68
C PRO A 13 -37.14 8.50 54.73
N GLN A 14 -37.57 8.73 53.51
CA GLN A 14 -37.52 7.76 52.42
C GLN A 14 -36.06 7.56 51.98
N PRO A 15 -35.65 6.32 51.62
CA PRO A 15 -34.32 6.09 51.09
C PRO A 15 -34.14 6.75 49.70
N GLN A 16 -33.17 7.60 49.60
CA GLN A 16 -32.77 8.24 48.33
C GLN A 16 -32.12 7.19 47.44
N THR A 17 -32.77 6.86 46.30
CA THR A 17 -32.24 6.03 45.24
C THR A 17 -31.24 6.89 44.47
N THR A 18 -29.93 6.59 44.60
CA THR A 18 -28.89 7.13 43.74
C THR A 18 -29.10 6.69 42.30
N PRO A 19 -28.98 7.59 41.29
CA PRO A 19 -29.07 7.20 39.89
C PRO A 19 -27.92 6.26 39.53
N PRO A 20 -28.14 5.27 38.63
CA PRO A 20 -27.08 4.36 38.17
C PRO A 20 -25.99 5.16 37.46
N THR A 21 -24.75 4.92 37.85
CA THR A 21 -23.55 5.43 37.17
C THR A 21 -23.60 5.00 35.70
N PRO A 22 -23.45 5.93 34.72
CA PRO A 22 -23.41 5.56 33.32
C PRO A 22 -22.25 4.60 33.08
N GLY A 23 -22.57 3.40 32.61
CA GLY A 23 -21.59 2.37 32.30
C GLY A 23 -20.58 2.92 31.29
N ARG A 24 -19.30 2.81 31.65
CA ARG A 24 -18.18 3.13 30.78
C ARG A 24 -18.32 2.33 29.48
N ALA A 25 -18.47 3.02 28.34
CA ALA A 25 -18.48 2.37 27.03
C ALA A 25 -17.24 1.48 26.88
N PRO A 26 -17.37 0.24 26.34
CA PRO A 26 -16.23 -0.60 26.12
C PRO A 26 -15.23 0.13 25.21
N ALA A 27 -13.95 0.12 25.59
CA ALA A 27 -12.88 0.67 24.77
C ALA A 27 -12.92 0.02 23.38
N PRO A 28 -12.68 0.76 22.29
CA PRO A 28 -12.61 0.18 20.95
C PRO A 28 -11.56 -0.94 20.95
N VAL A 29 -11.99 -2.13 20.56
CA VAL A 29 -11.10 -3.28 20.39
C VAL A 29 -10.16 -2.92 19.26
N ALA A 30 -8.91 -2.60 19.59
CA ALA A 30 -7.87 -2.38 18.60
C ALA A 30 -7.64 -3.72 17.87
N HIS A 31 -8.21 -3.85 16.68
CA HIS A 31 -7.85 -4.95 15.80
C HIS A 31 -6.36 -4.77 15.43
N PRO A 32 -5.53 -5.83 15.54
CA PRO A 32 -4.17 -5.75 15.05
C PRO A 32 -4.22 -5.37 13.57
N PRO A 33 -3.31 -4.49 13.10
CA PRO A 33 -3.28 -4.13 11.68
C PRO A 33 -3.19 -5.41 10.84
N PRO A 34 -3.86 -5.48 9.69
CA PRO A 34 -3.79 -6.64 8.82
C PRO A 34 -2.32 -6.95 8.55
N ALA A 35 -1.92 -8.21 8.72
CA ALA A 35 -0.55 -8.65 8.47
C ALA A 35 -0.17 -8.19 7.05
N ARG A 36 0.88 -7.37 6.93
CA ARG A 36 1.41 -6.91 5.64
C ARG A 36 1.86 -8.14 4.87
N PRO A 37 1.21 -8.54 3.77
CA PRO A 37 1.57 -9.75 3.05
C PRO A 37 2.95 -9.64 2.40
N PHE A 38 3.45 -8.41 2.18
CA PHE A 38 4.68 -8.09 1.47
C PHE A 38 5.50 -7.04 2.24
N GLY A 39 6.03 -7.42 3.41
CA GLY A 39 6.99 -6.57 4.14
C GLY A 39 8.35 -6.53 3.44
N PRO A 40 9.22 -5.51 3.76
CA PRO A 40 10.56 -5.43 3.22
C PRO A 40 11.31 -6.74 3.40
N ARG A 41 11.82 -7.30 2.31
CA ARG A 41 12.67 -8.50 2.32
C ARG A 41 14.11 -8.04 2.16
N THR A 42 14.87 -8.08 3.24
CA THR A 42 16.31 -7.86 3.21
C THR A 42 16.99 -9.07 2.58
N GLY A 43 17.81 -8.84 1.59
CA GLY A 43 18.66 -9.83 0.94
C GLY A 43 20.10 -9.34 0.89
N ARG A 44 21.05 -10.21 0.53
CA ARG A 44 22.42 -9.79 0.34
C ARG A 44 22.54 -8.99 -0.95
N VAL A 45 22.81 -7.69 -0.81
CA VAL A 45 23.10 -6.79 -1.94
C VAL A 45 24.53 -7.00 -2.40
N THR A 46 24.75 -7.15 -3.72
CA THR A 46 26.10 -7.26 -4.30
C THR A 46 26.75 -5.89 -4.39
N THR A 47 28.08 -5.86 -4.51
CA THR A 47 28.83 -4.61 -4.67
C THR A 47 28.34 -3.77 -5.87
N GLY A 48 28.01 -4.41 -7.01
CA GLY A 48 27.45 -3.72 -8.17
C GLY A 48 26.08 -3.11 -7.95
N GLN A 49 25.21 -3.79 -7.18
CA GLN A 49 23.91 -3.27 -6.78
C GLN A 49 24.05 -2.09 -5.81
N ALA A 50 24.93 -2.20 -4.81
CA ALA A 50 25.21 -1.11 -3.88
C ALA A 50 25.73 0.15 -4.59
N LYS A 51 26.62 -0.03 -5.56
CA LYS A 51 27.11 1.07 -6.43
C LYS A 51 25.94 1.70 -7.20
N ALA A 52 25.07 0.91 -7.82
CA ALA A 52 23.92 1.41 -8.54
C ALA A 52 22.93 2.20 -7.64
N PHE A 53 22.73 1.75 -6.40
CA PHE A 53 21.97 2.53 -5.41
C PHE A 53 22.61 3.89 -5.11
N ALA A 54 23.91 3.91 -4.91
CA ALA A 54 24.63 5.15 -4.58
C ALA A 54 24.59 6.17 -5.74
N GLU A 55 24.69 5.69 -6.98
CA GLU A 55 24.76 6.54 -8.17
C GLU A 55 23.37 6.96 -8.71
N LEU A 56 22.38 6.06 -8.66
CA LEU A 56 21.11 6.22 -9.36
C LEU A 56 19.90 6.27 -8.41
N GLY A 57 20.06 5.84 -7.15
CA GLY A 57 18.95 5.71 -6.21
C GLY A 57 18.17 7.00 -6.02
N SER A 58 18.86 8.14 -5.87
CA SER A 58 18.21 9.44 -5.67
C SER A 58 17.36 9.91 -6.85
N THR A 59 17.66 9.44 -8.05
CA THR A 59 16.94 9.81 -9.28
C THR A 59 15.78 8.87 -9.58
N PHE A 60 15.97 7.56 -9.37
CA PHE A 60 15.05 6.54 -9.84
C PHE A 60 14.20 5.90 -8.74
N VAL A 61 14.65 5.94 -7.48
CA VAL A 61 13.86 5.39 -6.36
C VAL A 61 13.08 6.52 -5.69
N LEU A 62 11.77 6.47 -5.82
CA LEU A 62 10.87 7.46 -5.22
C LEU A 62 10.55 7.07 -3.77
N PRO A 63 10.47 8.05 -2.85
CA PRO A 63 10.00 7.79 -1.49
C PRO A 63 8.51 7.46 -1.49
N PHE A 64 8.10 6.55 -0.59
CA PHE A 64 6.68 6.36 -0.31
C PHE A 64 6.10 7.60 0.37
N GLN A 65 4.89 7.98 0.01
CA GLN A 65 4.15 9.09 0.60
C GLN A 65 2.66 8.75 0.72
N THR A 66 1.98 9.37 1.68
CA THR A 66 0.53 9.20 1.87
C THR A 66 -0.30 10.23 1.10
N ALA A 67 0.21 10.66 -0.05
CA ALA A 67 -0.40 11.62 -0.95
C ALA A 67 -0.28 11.13 -2.41
N PRO A 68 -1.16 11.55 -3.31
CA PRO A 68 -1.05 11.21 -4.73
C PRO A 68 0.31 11.57 -5.31
N LEU A 69 0.87 10.69 -6.13
CA LEU A 69 2.10 10.92 -6.85
C LEU A 69 1.82 11.77 -8.10
N ASP A 70 2.55 12.86 -8.22
CA ASP A 70 2.58 13.62 -9.48
C ASP A 70 3.48 12.88 -10.48
N MET A 71 2.83 12.19 -11.44
CA MET A 71 3.53 11.39 -12.45
C MET A 71 4.37 12.25 -13.39
N VAL A 72 3.91 13.46 -13.73
CA VAL A 72 4.68 14.36 -14.61
C VAL A 72 5.95 14.83 -13.90
N ALA A 73 5.85 15.23 -12.66
CA ALA A 73 7.03 15.61 -11.87
C ALA A 73 7.98 14.41 -11.63
N ALA A 74 7.43 13.21 -11.38
CA ALA A 74 8.24 12.02 -11.14
C ALA A 74 9.05 11.58 -12.35
N PHE A 75 8.48 11.64 -13.55
CA PHE A 75 9.12 11.19 -14.79
C PHE A 75 9.74 12.32 -15.62
N GLY A 76 9.44 13.59 -15.31
CA GLY A 76 9.87 14.74 -16.10
C GLY A 76 9.13 14.88 -17.45
N ARG A 77 8.11 14.06 -17.69
CA ARG A 77 7.30 14.06 -18.93
C ARG A 77 5.88 13.54 -18.70
N SER A 78 4.98 13.93 -19.57
CA SER A 78 3.63 13.35 -19.66
C SER A 78 3.65 12.18 -20.65
N ALA A 79 3.36 10.96 -20.17
CA ALA A 79 3.27 9.75 -20.98
C ALA A 79 2.33 8.74 -20.28
N PRO A 80 1.81 7.73 -21.00
CA PRO A 80 1.05 6.65 -20.39
C PRO A 80 1.86 5.97 -19.30
N VAL A 81 1.24 5.71 -18.13
CA VAL A 81 1.91 5.07 -16.99
C VAL A 81 1.49 3.62 -16.88
N ILE A 82 2.48 2.74 -16.84
CA ILE A 82 2.33 1.30 -16.58
C ILE A 82 2.84 1.02 -15.17
N LEU A 83 2.02 0.44 -14.32
CA LEU A 83 2.43 -0.05 -13.01
C LEU A 83 2.91 -1.49 -13.13
N GLU A 84 4.12 -1.80 -12.70
CA GLU A 84 4.59 -3.18 -12.52
C GLU A 84 4.70 -3.52 -11.04
N ILE A 85 4.12 -4.66 -10.64
CA ILE A 85 4.09 -5.12 -9.25
C ILE A 85 4.92 -6.39 -9.12
N GLY A 86 6.00 -6.31 -8.32
CA GLY A 86 6.87 -7.45 -8.06
C GLY A 86 7.78 -7.77 -9.23
N PHE A 87 8.62 -6.84 -9.64
CA PHE A 87 9.51 -7.01 -10.81
C PHE A 87 10.71 -7.94 -10.56
N GLY A 88 10.89 -8.46 -9.34
CA GLY A 88 11.99 -9.36 -9.01
C GLY A 88 13.36 -8.74 -9.29
N MET A 89 14.15 -9.34 -10.18
CA MET A 89 15.47 -8.82 -10.57
C MET A 89 15.42 -7.81 -11.74
N GLY A 90 14.23 -7.46 -12.21
CA GLY A 90 14.00 -6.39 -13.17
C GLY A 90 14.45 -6.65 -14.61
N GLU A 91 14.65 -7.93 -14.98
CA GLU A 91 15.12 -8.27 -16.32
C GLU A 91 14.04 -8.02 -17.38
N ALA A 92 12.84 -8.54 -17.15
CA ALA A 92 11.70 -8.30 -18.02
C ALA A 92 11.32 -6.81 -18.05
N THR A 93 11.33 -6.16 -16.89
CA THR A 93 11.06 -4.72 -16.74
C THR A 93 11.96 -3.87 -17.62
N ALA A 94 13.29 -4.08 -17.52
CA ALA A 94 14.27 -3.33 -18.31
C ALA A 94 14.09 -3.58 -19.82
N HIS A 95 13.83 -4.84 -20.22
CA HIS A 95 13.57 -5.16 -21.62
C HIS A 95 12.29 -4.49 -22.14
N ILE A 96 11.19 -4.57 -21.39
CA ILE A 96 9.91 -3.95 -21.78
C ILE A 96 10.06 -2.43 -21.89
N ALA A 97 10.76 -1.80 -20.94
CA ALA A 97 10.99 -0.36 -20.97
C ALA A 97 11.81 0.09 -22.19
N GLN A 98 12.78 -0.73 -22.66
CA GLN A 98 13.56 -0.47 -23.87
C GLN A 98 12.70 -0.49 -25.13
N VAL A 99 11.79 -1.49 -25.25
CA VAL A 99 10.96 -1.64 -26.45
C VAL A 99 9.70 -0.75 -26.44
N ARG A 100 9.41 -0.12 -25.30
CA ARG A 100 8.29 0.82 -25.12
C ARG A 100 8.78 2.17 -24.57
N PRO A 101 9.61 2.90 -25.29
CA PRO A 101 10.22 4.14 -24.79
C PRO A 101 9.21 5.28 -24.56
N ASP A 102 8.03 5.21 -25.20
CA ASP A 102 6.99 6.21 -25.08
C ASP A 102 6.11 6.04 -23.84
N ASP A 103 6.24 4.93 -23.12
CA ASP A 103 5.54 4.68 -21.86
C ASP A 103 6.44 4.93 -20.65
N ASN A 104 5.83 5.30 -19.53
CA ASN A 104 6.46 5.41 -18.23
C ASN A 104 6.17 4.16 -17.40
N PHE A 105 7.19 3.58 -16.77
CA PHE A 105 7.07 2.39 -15.93
C PHE A 105 7.28 2.75 -14.47
N LEU A 106 6.22 2.67 -13.66
CA LEU A 106 6.28 2.77 -12.21
C LEU A 106 6.34 1.37 -11.62
N CYS A 107 7.44 1.01 -10.99
CA CYS A 107 7.75 -0.35 -10.60
C CYS A 107 7.80 -0.49 -9.08
N CYS A 108 6.97 -1.38 -8.50
CA CYS A 108 6.94 -1.65 -7.05
C CYS A 108 7.64 -2.97 -6.73
N GLU A 109 8.56 -2.95 -5.78
CA GLU A 109 9.23 -4.14 -5.26
C GLU A 109 9.59 -3.92 -3.78
N VAL A 110 9.51 -4.98 -2.97
CA VAL A 110 9.90 -4.95 -1.55
C VAL A 110 11.29 -5.55 -1.30
N HIS A 111 11.83 -6.30 -2.29
CA HIS A 111 13.09 -7.01 -2.21
C HIS A 111 14.24 -6.10 -2.65
N GLU A 112 15.04 -5.63 -1.69
CA GLU A 112 16.14 -4.69 -1.92
C GLU A 112 17.13 -5.13 -3.01
N PRO A 113 17.63 -6.39 -3.06
CA PRO A 113 18.48 -6.84 -4.15
C PRO A 113 17.84 -6.72 -5.54
N GLY A 114 16.53 -6.89 -5.63
CA GLY A 114 15.78 -6.68 -6.87
C GLY A 114 15.83 -5.23 -7.34
N VAL A 115 15.60 -4.30 -6.41
CA VAL A 115 15.71 -2.85 -6.69
C VAL A 115 17.12 -2.50 -7.17
N GLY A 116 18.16 -3.00 -6.49
CA GLY A 116 19.55 -2.79 -6.89
C GLY A 116 19.87 -3.38 -8.26
N ALA A 117 19.30 -4.54 -8.61
CA ALA A 117 19.48 -5.15 -9.91
C ALA A 117 18.83 -4.34 -11.03
N LEU A 118 17.60 -3.83 -10.79
CA LEU A 118 16.92 -2.97 -11.77
C LEU A 118 17.67 -1.63 -11.95
N LEU A 119 18.13 -1.00 -10.87
CA LEU A 119 18.96 0.21 -10.94
C LEU A 119 20.21 0.00 -11.79
N LYS A 120 20.91 -1.13 -11.61
CA LYS A 120 22.07 -1.50 -12.43
C LYS A 120 21.69 -1.57 -13.92
N ARG A 121 20.59 -2.22 -14.27
CA ARG A 121 20.07 -2.32 -15.65
C ARG A 121 19.68 -0.95 -16.22
N ILE A 122 19.07 -0.09 -15.41
CA ILE A 122 18.75 1.30 -15.80
C ILE A 122 20.03 2.02 -16.23
N GLY A 123 21.11 1.92 -15.46
CA GLY A 123 22.40 2.53 -15.80
C GLY A 123 23.03 1.91 -17.03
N GLU A 124 23.05 0.58 -17.15
CA GLU A 124 23.64 -0.16 -18.27
C GLU A 124 22.95 0.18 -19.60
N HIS A 125 21.62 0.26 -19.60
CA HIS A 125 20.81 0.52 -20.79
C HIS A 125 20.39 1.98 -20.97
N LYS A 126 20.81 2.88 -20.06
CA LYS A 126 20.48 4.31 -20.06
C LYS A 126 18.97 4.58 -20.15
N LEU A 127 18.21 3.84 -19.35
CA LEU A 127 16.76 3.97 -19.32
C LEU A 127 16.35 5.19 -18.49
N ASP A 128 15.45 6.01 -19.00
CA ASP A 128 14.94 7.21 -18.32
C ASP A 128 13.44 7.11 -17.97
N ASN A 129 12.77 6.11 -18.53
CA ASN A 129 11.32 5.87 -18.42
C ASN A 129 10.91 4.92 -17.30
N ILE A 130 11.78 4.65 -16.33
CA ILE A 130 11.47 3.82 -15.15
C ILE A 130 11.55 4.67 -13.89
N ARG A 131 10.62 4.45 -12.94
CA ARG A 131 10.74 4.89 -11.54
C ARG A 131 10.37 3.73 -10.63
N ILE A 132 11.03 3.65 -9.48
CA ILE A 132 10.94 2.52 -8.55
C ILE A 132 10.35 3.00 -7.23
N LEU A 133 9.41 2.24 -6.68
CA LEU A 133 8.91 2.36 -5.32
C LEU A 133 9.32 1.10 -4.56
N GLN A 134 10.31 1.22 -3.67
CA GLN A 134 10.68 0.11 -2.79
C GLN A 134 9.69 0.03 -1.62
N HIS A 135 8.45 -0.36 -1.94
CA HIS A 135 7.36 -0.38 -0.97
C HIS A 135 6.30 -1.43 -1.32
N ASP A 136 5.41 -1.74 -0.34
CA ASP A 136 4.27 -2.63 -0.58
C ASP A 136 3.30 -2.00 -1.59
N ALA A 137 3.05 -2.70 -2.69
CA ALA A 137 2.17 -2.25 -3.76
C ALA A 137 0.73 -1.98 -3.30
N VAL A 138 0.25 -2.67 -2.24
CA VAL A 138 -1.09 -2.43 -1.67
C VAL A 138 -1.17 -1.03 -1.06
N GLU A 139 -0.12 -0.58 -0.37
CA GLU A 139 -0.05 0.77 0.21
C GLU A 139 0.17 1.83 -0.88
N VAL A 140 1.01 1.53 -1.87
CA VAL A 140 1.20 2.41 -3.05
C VAL A 140 -0.12 2.65 -3.78
N LEU A 141 -0.87 1.59 -4.06
CA LEU A 141 -2.20 1.68 -4.68
C LEU A 141 -3.20 2.47 -3.83
N ALA A 142 -3.10 2.36 -2.51
CA ALA A 142 -4.04 3.02 -1.61
C ALA A 142 -3.79 4.53 -1.49
N HIS A 143 -2.53 4.96 -1.54
CA HIS A 143 -2.13 6.31 -1.17
C HIS A 143 -1.57 7.13 -2.33
N MET A 144 -0.81 6.52 -3.23
CA MET A 144 -0.02 7.26 -4.23
C MET A 144 -0.65 7.28 -5.62
N LEU A 145 -1.56 6.34 -5.94
CA LEU A 145 -2.10 6.20 -7.28
C LEU A 145 -3.57 6.66 -7.34
N PRO A 146 -3.88 7.77 -8.01
CA PRO A 146 -5.26 8.21 -8.22
C PRO A 146 -6.06 7.20 -9.05
N GLU A 147 -7.39 7.22 -8.91
CA GLU A 147 -8.28 6.47 -9.78
C GLU A 147 -8.13 6.90 -11.24
N GLY A 148 -8.18 5.96 -12.17
CA GLY A 148 -8.08 6.23 -13.59
C GLY A 148 -6.73 6.77 -14.07
N SER A 149 -5.64 6.61 -13.28
CA SER A 149 -4.34 7.20 -13.60
C SER A 149 -3.39 6.28 -14.37
N LEU A 150 -3.70 4.99 -14.51
CA LEU A 150 -2.81 4.01 -15.12
C LEU A 150 -3.33 3.52 -16.47
N GLN A 151 -2.46 3.49 -17.47
CA GLN A 151 -2.76 2.88 -18.77
C GLN A 151 -2.62 1.35 -18.74
N GLY A 152 -1.78 0.82 -17.87
CA GLY A 152 -1.60 -0.62 -17.75
C GLY A 152 -1.09 -1.04 -16.38
N ILE A 153 -1.30 -2.31 -16.05
CA ILE A 153 -0.78 -2.94 -14.83
C ILE A 153 -0.20 -4.29 -15.19
N HIS A 154 1.04 -4.53 -14.78
CA HIS A 154 1.75 -5.80 -14.94
C HIS A 154 1.94 -6.48 -13.59
N VAL A 155 1.60 -7.77 -13.51
CA VAL A 155 1.86 -8.63 -12.34
C VAL A 155 2.39 -9.95 -12.85
N PHE A 156 3.70 -10.15 -12.78
CA PHE A 156 4.34 -11.34 -13.31
C PHE A 156 4.81 -12.26 -12.19
N PHE A 157 4.37 -13.52 -12.23
CA PHE A 157 4.79 -14.61 -11.37
C PHE A 157 4.78 -14.26 -9.87
N PRO A 158 3.64 -13.73 -9.33
CA PRO A 158 3.53 -13.48 -7.90
C PRO A 158 3.71 -14.78 -7.11
N ASP A 159 4.09 -14.64 -5.81
CA ASP A 159 4.30 -15.79 -4.91
C ASP A 159 3.12 -16.78 -4.98
N PRO A 160 3.34 -18.04 -5.39
CA PRO A 160 2.26 -18.98 -5.72
C PRO A 160 1.51 -19.53 -4.49
N TRP A 161 2.13 -19.48 -3.30
CA TRP A 161 1.54 -19.95 -2.04
C TRP A 161 0.77 -21.27 -2.18
N HIS A 162 1.43 -22.37 -2.57
CA HIS A 162 0.84 -23.68 -2.93
C HIS A 162 -0.01 -24.32 -1.83
N LYS A 163 0.32 -24.12 -0.55
CA LYS A 163 -0.42 -24.73 0.56
C LYS A 163 -1.78 -24.06 0.74
N LYS A 164 -2.88 -24.83 0.79
CA LYS A 164 -4.27 -24.33 0.98
C LYS A 164 -4.39 -23.31 2.12
N LYS A 165 -3.71 -23.53 3.26
CA LYS A 165 -3.70 -22.60 4.40
C LYS A 165 -3.08 -21.24 4.09
N HIS A 166 -2.31 -21.13 3.02
CA HIS A 166 -1.64 -19.91 2.57
C HIS A 166 -2.33 -19.20 1.40
N ASN A 167 -3.45 -19.75 0.87
CA ASN A 167 -4.16 -19.12 -0.25
C ASN A 167 -4.55 -17.65 0.03
N LYS A 168 -4.85 -17.32 1.31
CA LYS A 168 -5.13 -15.95 1.75
C LYS A 168 -3.96 -14.96 1.54
N ARG A 169 -2.75 -15.48 1.30
CA ARG A 169 -1.53 -14.66 1.07
C ARG A 169 -1.28 -14.37 -0.40
N ARG A 170 -2.00 -15.04 -1.31
CA ARG A 170 -1.87 -14.77 -2.75
C ARG A 170 -2.24 -13.32 -3.02
N LEU A 171 -1.43 -12.67 -3.84
CA LEU A 171 -1.66 -11.26 -4.21
C LEU A 171 -2.95 -11.10 -5.01
N ILE A 172 -3.15 -11.95 -6.01
CA ILE A 172 -4.30 -11.88 -6.91
C ILE A 172 -5.54 -12.47 -6.23
N GLN A 173 -6.37 -11.59 -5.71
CA GLN A 173 -7.66 -11.88 -5.09
C GLN A 173 -8.66 -10.79 -5.47
N ALA A 174 -9.97 -11.10 -5.39
CA ALA A 174 -11.02 -10.19 -5.83
C ALA A 174 -10.93 -8.77 -5.23
N PRO A 175 -10.68 -8.56 -3.92
CA PRO A 175 -10.55 -7.21 -3.38
C PRO A 175 -9.35 -6.43 -3.94
N PHE A 176 -8.24 -7.12 -4.20
CA PHE A 176 -7.04 -6.51 -4.78
C PHE A 176 -7.26 -6.19 -6.27
N LEU A 177 -7.85 -7.11 -7.03
CA LEU A 177 -8.23 -6.87 -8.43
C LEU A 177 -9.17 -5.66 -8.57
N ALA A 178 -10.15 -5.53 -7.69
CA ALA A 178 -11.04 -4.37 -7.70
C ALA A 178 -10.26 -3.04 -7.52
N LYS A 179 -9.25 -3.04 -6.63
CA LYS A 179 -8.36 -1.87 -6.49
C LYS A 179 -7.53 -1.62 -7.75
N LEU A 180 -6.98 -2.65 -8.37
CA LEU A 180 -6.23 -2.49 -9.63
C LEU A 180 -7.12 -1.90 -10.72
N VAL A 181 -8.33 -2.44 -10.89
CA VAL A 181 -9.29 -1.96 -11.91
C VAL A 181 -9.64 -0.49 -11.66
N SER A 182 -9.86 -0.07 -10.41
CA SER A 182 -10.19 1.34 -10.13
C SER A 182 -9.04 2.31 -10.48
N ARG A 183 -7.82 1.84 -10.60
CA ARG A 183 -6.67 2.68 -10.98
C ARG A 183 -6.46 2.78 -12.49
N LEU A 184 -7.12 1.92 -13.28
CA LEU A 184 -7.00 1.96 -14.74
C LEU A 184 -7.74 3.14 -15.34
N ALA A 185 -7.10 3.81 -16.27
CA ALA A 185 -7.73 4.75 -17.18
C ALA A 185 -8.71 4.02 -18.13
N PRO A 186 -9.69 4.71 -18.73
CA PRO A 186 -10.52 4.14 -19.78
C PRO A 186 -9.67 3.50 -20.89
N GLY A 187 -9.94 2.25 -21.22
CA GLY A 187 -9.15 1.49 -22.19
C GLY A 187 -7.83 0.92 -21.65
N GLY A 188 -7.55 1.10 -20.35
CA GLY A 188 -6.39 0.49 -19.70
C GLY A 188 -6.53 -1.03 -19.56
N TYR A 189 -5.40 -1.71 -19.31
CA TYR A 189 -5.33 -3.18 -19.26
C TYR A 189 -4.59 -3.71 -18.03
N ILE A 190 -4.87 -4.96 -17.67
CA ILE A 190 -4.08 -5.73 -16.69
C ILE A 190 -3.48 -6.93 -17.39
N HIS A 191 -2.16 -7.11 -17.28
CA HIS A 191 -1.44 -8.28 -17.76
C HIS A 191 -0.89 -9.07 -16.57
N CYS A 192 -1.43 -10.27 -16.35
CA CYS A 192 -0.97 -11.18 -15.32
C CYS A 192 -0.40 -12.44 -15.96
N ALA A 193 0.79 -12.86 -15.48
CA ALA A 193 1.36 -14.17 -15.76
C ALA A 193 1.55 -14.94 -14.45
N THR A 194 1.17 -16.24 -14.38
CA THR A 194 1.25 -17.09 -13.18
C THR A 194 1.89 -18.44 -13.52
#